data_7df66d2716896868c6ebca1e73dbaa6f
#
_entry.id   7df66d2716896868c6ebca1e73dbaa6f
#
_cell.length_a   1.000
_cell.length_b   1.000
_cell.length_c   1.000
_cell.angle_alpha   90.00
_cell.angle_beta   90.00
_cell.angle_gamma   90.00
#
_symmetry.space_group_name_H-M   'P 1'
#
loop_
_entity.id
_entity.type
_entity.pdbx_description
1 polymer ?
#
loop_
_entity_poly.entity_id
_entity_poly.type
_entity_poly.pdbx_seq_one_letter_code
_entity_poly.pdbx_strand_id
1 'polypeptide(L)'
;MVLFRKIDNRLEVLLIQRLNEPFKDHWALPGGFVDEMEDLETAAKRELFEETDIQLFQVKQIKAYGNPHRDPRSHTVSVAFMGEIDDLAMAKAKDDAKSVKWFSINELPVLAFDHAEIIRDGIEKYIIKPAY
;
A
#
# COMPACT_ATOMS: atom_id res chain seq x y z
N MET A 1 -0.96 2.60 1.18
CA MET A 1 -0.41 1.91 2.37
C MET A 1 0.58 0.84 1.95
N VAL A 2 1.79 0.89 2.47
CA VAL A 2 2.78 -0.18 2.28
C VAL A 2 2.74 -1.03 3.55
N LEU A 3 2.05 -2.16 3.49
CA LEU A 3 1.88 -3.05 4.63
C LEU A 3 2.82 -4.23 4.50
N PHE A 4 3.74 -4.36 5.44
CA PHE A 4 4.72 -5.43 5.47
C PHE A 4 4.33 -6.53 6.46
N ARG A 5 4.79 -7.74 6.16
CA ARG A 5 4.85 -8.83 7.13
C ARG A 5 6.14 -9.60 6.92
N LYS A 6 6.61 -10.27 7.97
CA LYS A 6 7.83 -11.04 7.92
C LYS A 6 7.50 -12.52 8.16
N ILE A 7 7.88 -13.37 7.21
CA ILE A 7 7.67 -14.82 7.30
C ILE A 7 9.00 -15.49 6.97
N ASP A 8 9.53 -16.30 7.90
CA ASP A 8 10.76 -17.08 7.71
C ASP A 8 11.92 -16.21 7.17
N ASN A 9 12.14 -15.07 7.81
CA ASN A 9 13.18 -14.09 7.42
C ASN A 9 12.93 -13.45 6.06
N ARG A 10 11.75 -13.64 5.48
CA ARG A 10 11.37 -13.07 4.20
C ARG A 10 10.39 -11.93 4.43
N LEU A 11 10.66 -10.80 3.84
CA LEU A 11 9.77 -9.63 3.93
C LEU A 11 8.79 -9.68 2.77
N GLU A 12 7.50 -9.54 3.11
CA GLU A 12 6.42 -9.52 2.12
C GLU A 12 5.63 -8.23 2.23
N VAL A 13 5.02 -7.84 1.12
CA VAL A 13 4.16 -6.66 1.03
C VAL A 13 2.79 -7.06 0.51
N LEU A 14 1.75 -6.44 1.04
CA LEU A 14 0.37 -6.71 0.64
C LEU A 14 0.00 -5.87 -0.57
N LEU A 15 -0.50 -6.52 -1.61
CA LEU A 15 -0.96 -5.85 -2.82
C LEU A 15 -2.38 -6.27 -3.15
N ILE A 16 -3.10 -5.39 -3.82
CA ILE A 16 -4.42 -5.65 -4.39
C ILE A 16 -4.31 -5.65 -5.90
N GLN A 17 -5.15 -6.44 -6.56
CA GLN A 17 -5.24 -6.42 -8.02
C GLN A 17 -6.37 -5.48 -8.43
N ARG A 18 -6.06 -4.54 -9.31
CA ARG A 18 -7.03 -3.54 -9.73
C ARG A 18 -8.12 -4.15 -10.59
N LEU A 19 -9.37 -3.78 -10.29
CA LEU A 19 -10.55 -4.25 -11.02
C LEU A 19 -10.84 -3.37 -12.24
N ASN A 20 -10.51 -2.08 -12.18
CA ASN A 20 -10.89 -1.08 -13.17
C ASN A 20 -9.70 -0.36 -13.79
N GLU A 21 -9.91 0.24 -14.96
CA GLU A 21 -8.94 1.15 -15.55
C GLU A 21 -8.81 2.44 -14.72
N PRO A 22 -7.66 3.11 -14.70
CA PRO A 22 -6.40 2.75 -15.39
C PRO A 22 -5.69 1.59 -14.70
N PHE A 23 -4.81 0.92 -15.44
CA PHE A 23 -4.00 -0.20 -14.96
C PHE A 23 -4.85 -1.40 -14.48
N LYS A 24 -5.95 -1.69 -15.18
CA LYS A 24 -6.76 -2.87 -14.88
C LYS A 24 -5.89 -4.12 -14.87
N ASP A 25 -6.12 -4.99 -13.89
CA ASP A 25 -5.42 -6.25 -13.66
C ASP A 25 -3.99 -6.11 -13.17
N HIS A 26 -3.43 -4.90 -13.13
CA HIS A 26 -2.14 -4.66 -12.48
C HIS A 26 -2.32 -4.69 -10.96
N TRP A 27 -1.25 -4.96 -10.26
CA TRP A 27 -1.24 -4.94 -8.80
C TRP A 27 -0.90 -3.56 -8.28
N ALA A 28 -1.42 -3.23 -7.12
CA ALA A 28 -1.28 -1.89 -6.55
C ALA A 28 -1.26 -1.96 -5.03
N LEU A 29 -0.72 -0.91 -4.43
CA LEU A 29 -0.82 -0.74 -3.00
C LEU A 29 -2.27 -0.42 -2.62
N PRO A 30 -2.77 -0.95 -1.50
CA PRO A 30 -4.07 -0.54 -0.97
C PRO A 30 -4.09 0.96 -0.72
N GLY A 31 -5.17 1.62 -1.06
CA GLY A 31 -5.33 3.05 -0.85
C GLY A 31 -6.45 3.63 -1.67
N GLY A 32 -6.75 4.89 -1.42
CA GLY A 32 -7.80 5.59 -2.12
C GLY A 32 -7.78 7.06 -1.75
N PHE A 33 -8.87 7.75 -2.05
CA PHE A 33 -8.96 9.17 -1.82
C PHE A 33 -9.35 9.49 -0.38
N VAL A 34 -8.78 10.58 0.14
CA VAL A 34 -9.13 11.10 1.45
C VAL A 34 -10.55 11.67 1.39
N ASP A 35 -11.36 11.36 2.39
CA ASP A 35 -12.70 11.94 2.49
C ASP A 35 -12.61 13.37 3.04
N GLU A 36 -13.66 14.15 2.79
CA GLU A 36 -13.73 15.49 3.33
C GLU A 36 -13.58 15.47 4.85
N MET A 37 -12.73 16.36 5.37
CA MET A 37 -12.47 16.50 6.81
C MET A 37 -11.79 15.29 7.44
N GLU A 38 -11.25 14.38 6.64
CA GLU A 38 -10.57 13.21 7.15
C GLU A 38 -9.06 13.42 7.24
N ASP A 39 -8.47 13.02 8.37
CA ASP A 39 -7.03 13.03 8.56
C ASP A 39 -6.34 12.01 7.63
N LEU A 40 -5.14 12.32 7.14
CA LEU A 40 -4.43 11.47 6.19
C LEU A 40 -4.12 10.07 6.73
N GLU A 41 -3.66 9.98 7.96
CA GLU A 41 -3.36 8.70 8.58
C GLU A 41 -4.63 7.86 8.73
N THR A 42 -5.72 8.49 9.16
CA THR A 42 -7.03 7.85 9.28
C THR A 42 -7.51 7.33 7.92
N ALA A 43 -7.35 8.15 6.88
CA ALA A 43 -7.73 7.75 5.52
C ALA A 43 -6.97 6.52 5.05
N ALA A 44 -5.66 6.48 5.28
CA ALA A 44 -4.83 5.36 4.89
C ALA A 44 -5.26 4.05 5.56
N LYS A 45 -5.55 4.13 6.85
CA LYS A 45 -6.03 2.98 7.63
C LYS A 45 -7.42 2.54 7.18
N ARG A 46 -8.31 3.49 6.92
CA ARG A 46 -9.69 3.21 6.47
C ARG A 46 -9.67 2.50 5.12
N GLU A 47 -8.92 3.03 4.16
CA GLU A 47 -8.83 2.44 2.83
C GLU A 47 -8.25 1.02 2.88
N LEU A 48 -7.22 0.81 3.71
CA LEU A 48 -6.66 -0.53 3.90
C LEU A 48 -7.74 -1.49 4.41
N PHE A 49 -8.50 -1.08 5.41
CA PHE A 49 -9.54 -1.92 6.00
C PHE A 49 -10.66 -2.20 4.99
N GLU A 50 -11.10 -1.19 4.26
CA GLU A 50 -12.16 -1.34 3.26
C GLU A 50 -11.77 -2.30 2.15
N GLU A 51 -10.51 -2.29 1.73
CA GLU A 51 -10.05 -3.11 0.61
C GLU A 51 -9.58 -4.51 1.02
N THR A 52 -9.10 -4.69 2.24
CA THR A 52 -8.42 -5.92 2.64
C THR A 52 -8.94 -6.56 3.92
N ASP A 53 -9.82 -5.89 4.66
CA ASP A 53 -10.32 -6.33 5.96
C ASP A 53 -9.26 -6.35 7.08
N ILE A 54 -8.09 -5.75 6.82
CA ILE A 54 -7.03 -5.65 7.82
C ILE A 54 -7.14 -4.33 8.55
N GLN A 55 -7.19 -4.40 9.89
CA GLN A 55 -7.20 -3.23 10.75
C GLN A 55 -5.80 -3.00 11.31
N LEU A 56 -5.25 -1.82 11.05
CA LEU A 56 -3.90 -1.45 11.46
C LEU A 56 -3.99 -0.24 12.37
N PHE A 57 -3.28 -0.26 13.50
CA PHE A 57 -3.36 0.81 14.48
C PHE A 57 -2.20 1.80 14.42
N GLN A 58 -1.00 1.31 14.11
CA GLN A 58 0.19 2.16 14.07
C GLN A 58 0.77 2.18 12.67
N VAL A 59 0.98 3.38 12.15
CA VAL A 59 1.60 3.57 10.84
C VAL A 59 2.63 4.69 10.92
N LYS A 60 3.55 4.69 9.95
CA LYS A 60 4.59 5.70 9.83
C LYS A 60 4.53 6.28 8.43
N GLN A 61 4.61 7.59 8.32
CA GLN A 61 4.60 8.23 7.00
C GLN A 61 5.91 7.98 6.27
N ILE A 62 5.80 7.62 4.99
CA ILE A 62 6.97 7.47 4.12
C ILE A 62 7.32 8.84 3.54
N LYS A 63 6.52 9.33 2.63
CA LYS A 63 6.62 10.69 2.09
C LYS A 63 5.44 11.00 1.17
N ALA A 64 5.42 12.19 0.62
CA ALA A 64 4.43 12.61 -0.38
C ALA A 64 4.98 12.37 -1.78
N TYR A 65 4.09 12.02 -2.71
CA TYR A 65 4.38 11.78 -4.12
C TYR A 65 3.52 12.72 -4.94
N GLY A 66 4.14 13.65 -5.64
CA GLY A 66 3.43 14.72 -6.33
C GLY A 66 3.81 14.94 -7.77
N ASN A 67 4.47 13.98 -8.44
CA ASN A 67 4.80 14.14 -9.85
C ASN A 67 3.50 14.29 -10.66
N PRO A 68 3.38 15.33 -11.53
CA PRO A 68 2.15 15.57 -12.28
C PRO A 68 1.70 14.41 -13.17
N HIS A 69 2.61 13.55 -13.57
CA HIS A 69 2.32 12.45 -14.50
C HIS A 69 2.20 11.09 -13.85
N ARG A 70 2.23 11.04 -12.51
CA ARG A 70 2.16 9.78 -11.78
C ARG A 70 0.83 9.04 -11.93
N ASP A 71 -0.24 9.77 -12.17
CA ASP A 71 -1.58 9.23 -12.42
C ASP A 71 -2.08 9.78 -13.75
N PRO A 72 -2.41 8.90 -14.73
CA PRO A 72 -2.83 9.38 -16.05
C PRO A 72 -4.16 10.13 -16.05
N ARG A 73 -4.97 9.99 -15.01
CA ARG A 73 -6.28 10.64 -14.95
C ARG A 73 -6.19 12.12 -14.64
N SER A 74 -5.26 12.51 -13.75
CA SER A 74 -5.10 13.90 -13.34
C SER A 74 -3.87 14.02 -12.43
N HIS A 75 -3.48 15.25 -12.14
CA HIS A 75 -2.40 15.50 -11.18
C HIS A 75 -2.89 15.15 -9.78
N THR A 76 -2.47 14.00 -9.28
CA THR A 76 -2.87 13.48 -7.98
C THR A 76 -1.67 13.42 -7.06
N VAL A 77 -1.81 14.02 -5.87
CA VAL A 77 -0.79 13.93 -4.83
C VAL A 77 -1.20 12.83 -3.86
N SER A 78 -0.26 11.94 -3.56
CA SER A 78 -0.48 10.88 -2.58
C SER A 78 0.52 11.00 -1.44
N VAL A 79 0.04 10.72 -0.24
CA VAL A 79 0.92 10.58 0.93
C VAL A 79 0.91 9.10 1.30
N ALA A 80 2.09 8.50 1.31
CA ALA A 80 2.24 7.08 1.59
C ALA A 80 2.60 6.82 3.05
N PHE A 81 2.00 5.78 3.60
CA PHE A 81 2.26 5.31 4.95
C PHE A 81 2.70 3.87 4.91
N MET A 82 3.44 3.44 5.91
CA MET A 82 3.86 2.06 6.06
C MET A 82 3.49 1.53 7.44
N GLY A 83 3.28 0.23 7.50
CA GLY A 83 3.03 -0.46 8.75
C GLY A 83 3.47 -1.91 8.64
N GLU A 84 3.40 -2.60 9.76
CA GLU A 84 3.78 -4.01 9.83
C GLU A 84 2.76 -4.77 10.67
N ILE A 85 2.44 -5.98 10.24
CA ILE A 85 1.58 -6.89 11.00
C ILE A 85 2.28 -8.23 11.17
N ASP A 86 1.77 -9.06 12.06
CA ASP A 86 2.35 -10.38 12.26
C ASP A 86 1.96 -11.34 11.12
N ASP A 87 2.60 -12.50 11.07
CA ASP A 87 2.43 -13.46 9.99
C ASP A 87 1.08 -14.18 9.98
N LEU A 88 0.30 -14.04 11.04
CA LEU A 88 -1.01 -14.68 11.14
C LEU A 88 -2.13 -13.85 10.54
N ALA A 89 -1.86 -12.61 10.16
CA ALA A 89 -2.87 -11.74 9.59
C ALA A 89 -3.33 -12.22 8.24
N MET A 90 -4.64 -12.26 8.04
CA MET A 90 -5.26 -12.68 6.79
C MET A 90 -5.95 -11.51 6.12
N ALA A 91 -5.78 -11.40 4.81
CA ALA A 91 -6.39 -10.35 4.01
C ALA A 91 -7.44 -10.94 3.08
N LYS A 92 -8.51 -10.18 2.83
CA LYS A 92 -9.59 -10.55 1.91
C LYS A 92 -9.83 -9.42 0.93
N ALA A 93 -10.00 -9.76 -0.35
CA ALA A 93 -10.36 -8.77 -1.36
C ALA A 93 -11.78 -8.28 -1.09
N LYS A 94 -11.96 -6.96 -1.11
CA LYS A 94 -13.25 -6.32 -0.87
C LYS A 94 -13.43 -5.15 -1.84
N ASP A 95 -14.67 -4.77 -2.07
CA ASP A 95 -15.03 -3.61 -2.88
C ASP A 95 -14.37 -3.62 -4.27
N ASP A 96 -13.50 -2.66 -4.56
CA ASP A 96 -12.91 -2.46 -5.88
C ASP A 96 -11.69 -3.34 -6.15
N ALA A 97 -11.33 -4.21 -5.24
CA ALA A 97 -10.20 -5.12 -5.44
C ALA A 97 -10.67 -6.43 -6.03
N LYS A 98 -10.00 -6.87 -7.09
CA LYS A 98 -10.26 -8.14 -7.74
C LYS A 98 -9.65 -9.29 -6.93
N SER A 99 -8.50 -9.04 -6.29
CA SER A 99 -7.75 -10.01 -5.52
C SER A 99 -6.84 -9.30 -4.53
N VAL A 100 -6.48 -9.99 -3.45
CA VAL A 100 -5.51 -9.51 -2.46
C VAL A 100 -4.49 -10.60 -2.25
N LYS A 101 -3.20 -10.23 -2.23
CA LYS A 101 -2.16 -11.22 -2.08
C LYS A 101 -0.90 -10.63 -1.47
N TRP A 102 -0.19 -11.43 -0.68
CA TRP A 102 1.13 -11.10 -0.17
C TRP A 102 2.18 -11.50 -1.20
N PHE A 103 3.12 -10.60 -1.45
CA PHE A 103 4.24 -10.84 -2.37
C PHE A 103 5.57 -10.64 -1.66
N SER A 104 6.53 -11.52 -1.93
CA SER A 104 7.90 -11.29 -1.50
C SER A 104 8.41 -10.00 -2.15
N ILE A 105 9.12 -9.16 -1.39
CA ILE A 105 9.68 -7.93 -1.95
C ILE A 105 10.71 -8.21 -3.04
N ASN A 106 11.19 -9.45 -3.17
CA ASN A 106 12.14 -9.85 -4.21
C ASN A 106 11.46 -10.40 -5.46
N GLU A 107 10.14 -10.58 -5.44
CA GLU A 107 9.37 -11.15 -6.53
C GLU A 107 8.07 -10.40 -6.74
N LEU A 108 8.18 -9.08 -6.94
CA LEU A 108 7.01 -8.24 -7.13
C LEU A 108 6.40 -8.41 -8.52
N PRO A 109 5.07 -8.35 -8.62
CA PRO A 109 4.40 -8.40 -9.92
C PRO A 109 4.48 -7.06 -10.65
N VAL A 110 3.86 -6.97 -11.83
CA VAL A 110 3.71 -5.70 -12.53
C VAL A 110 2.82 -4.77 -11.70
N LEU A 111 3.34 -3.60 -11.38
CA LEU A 111 2.67 -2.66 -10.50
C LEU A 111 2.06 -1.49 -11.25
N ALA A 112 0.94 -0.98 -10.75
CA ALA A 112 0.24 0.19 -11.28
C ALA A 112 0.93 1.48 -10.83
N PHE A 113 0.69 2.56 -11.58
CA PHE A 113 1.15 3.91 -11.24
C PHE A 113 2.66 3.93 -10.91
N ASP A 114 3.03 4.68 -9.89
CA ASP A 114 4.40 4.75 -9.37
C ASP A 114 4.58 3.89 -8.11
N HIS A 115 3.73 2.89 -7.93
CA HIS A 115 3.73 2.09 -6.70
C HIS A 115 5.04 1.32 -6.48
N ALA A 116 5.76 0.98 -7.56
CA ALA A 116 7.08 0.37 -7.43
C ALA A 116 8.06 1.28 -6.68
N GLU A 117 8.02 2.58 -6.99
CA GLU A 117 8.84 3.58 -6.31
C GLU A 117 8.45 3.71 -4.84
N ILE A 118 7.15 3.73 -4.56
CA ILE A 118 6.66 3.84 -3.19
C ILE A 118 7.09 2.64 -2.36
N ILE A 119 7.00 1.44 -2.92
CA ILE A 119 7.43 0.22 -2.23
C ILE A 119 8.92 0.26 -1.94
N ARG A 120 9.72 0.68 -2.93
CA ARG A 120 11.17 0.81 -2.75
C ARG A 120 11.50 1.76 -1.61
N ASP A 121 10.85 2.91 -1.56
CA ASP A 121 11.04 3.88 -0.49
C ASP A 121 10.62 3.33 0.87
N GLY A 122 9.52 2.58 0.90
CA GLY A 122 9.06 1.92 2.12
C GLY A 122 10.03 0.86 2.62
N ILE A 123 10.60 0.06 1.72
CA ILE A 123 11.60 -0.95 2.06
C ILE A 123 12.83 -0.29 2.65
N GLU A 124 13.30 0.78 2.01
CA GLU A 124 14.45 1.54 2.49
C GLU A 124 14.23 2.02 3.91
N LYS A 125 13.07 2.60 4.16
CA LYS A 125 12.71 3.11 5.47
C LYS A 125 12.58 2.00 6.52
N TYR A 126 12.11 0.84 6.11
CA TYR A 126 11.99 -0.34 6.97
C TYR A 126 13.37 -0.84 7.40
N ILE A 127 14.31 -0.90 6.46
CA ILE A 127 15.68 -1.39 6.72
C ILE A 127 16.46 -0.42 7.61
N ILE A 128 16.29 0.89 7.38
CA ILE A 128 17.00 1.93 8.16
C ILE A 128 16.23 2.28 9.42
N LYS A 129 15.31 1.44 9.82
CA LYS A 129 14.46 1.65 10.99
C LYS A 129 15.31 2.03 12.20
N PRO A 130 15.12 3.21 12.78
CA PRO A 130 15.93 3.60 13.94
C PRO A 130 15.60 2.71 15.13
N ALA A 131 16.64 2.43 15.91
CA ALA A 131 16.48 1.72 17.18
C ALA A 131 15.87 2.70 18.18
N TYR A 132 14.64 2.49 18.57
CA TYR A 132 14.00 3.23 19.66
C TYR A 132 13.33 2.32 20.63
#